data_80b0b163a3d6765dcf1f261c02d79ece
#
_entry.id   80b0b163a3d6765dcf1f261c02d79ece
#
_cell.length_a   1.000
_cell.length_b   1.000
_cell.length_c   1.000
_cell.angle_alpha   90.00
_cell.angle_beta   90.00
_cell.angle_gamma   90.00
#
_symmetry.space_group_name_H-M   'P 1'
#
loop_
_entity.id
_entity.type
_entity.pdbx_description
1 polymer ?
#
loop_
_entity_poly.entity_id
_entity_poly.type
_entity_poly.pdbx_seq_one_letter_code
_entity_poly.pdbx_strand_id
1 'polypeptide(L)'
;LVCQIDLLESIAKLVNVDVKNTDSQELLDVFIGKSAKGRTSLVIEANTKTAFRQGDWMMIPPYPGDSILEEVNIEMGNDKEFQLYNLKKDIGQKNNLAKAQPKKLKELIKNFELIRGDNYNNVEKIELK
;
A
#
# COMPACT_ATOMS: atom_id res chain seq x y z
N LEU A 1 -5.62 2.62 10.08
CA LEU A 1 -4.46 2.62 9.19
C LEU A 1 -3.82 4.01 9.22
N VAL A 2 -2.52 4.09 9.43
CA VAL A 2 -1.71 5.32 9.39
C VAL A 2 -0.39 5.03 8.69
N CYS A 3 0.23 6.07 8.14
CA CYS A 3 1.53 5.97 7.48
C CYS A 3 2.43 7.13 7.95
N GLN A 4 3.74 6.94 7.84
CA GLN A 4 4.72 7.96 8.21
C GLN A 4 4.55 9.26 7.41
N ILE A 5 4.09 9.19 6.16
CA ILE A 5 3.82 10.38 5.35
C ILE A 5 2.74 11.28 5.98
N ASP A 6 1.85 10.76 6.82
CA ASP A 6 0.78 11.51 7.49
C ASP A 6 1.30 12.40 8.63
N LEU A 7 2.55 12.23 9.02
CA LEU A 7 3.17 13.09 10.02
C LEU A 7 3.30 14.56 9.54
N LEU A 8 3.50 14.77 8.23
CA LEU A 8 3.70 16.11 7.70
C LEU A 8 2.50 17.00 7.96
N GLU A 9 1.30 16.66 7.49
CA GLU A 9 0.09 17.45 7.71
C GLU A 9 -0.35 17.44 9.17
N SER A 10 -0.14 16.33 9.89
CA SER A 10 -0.49 16.22 11.30
C SER A 10 0.36 17.15 12.19
N ILE A 11 1.66 17.25 11.92
CA ILE A 11 2.55 18.19 12.64
C ILE A 11 2.26 19.62 12.19
N ALA A 12 2.03 19.87 10.90
CA ALA A 12 1.66 21.18 10.39
C ALA A 12 0.39 21.69 11.08
N LYS A 13 -0.61 20.83 11.27
CA LYS A 13 -1.82 21.14 12.06
C LYS A 13 -1.49 21.51 13.51
N LEU A 14 -0.58 20.79 14.13
CA LEU A 14 -0.18 21.03 15.51
C LEU A 14 0.47 22.42 15.69
N VAL A 15 1.26 22.85 14.71
CA VAL A 15 1.95 24.16 14.71
C VAL A 15 1.20 25.26 13.94
N ASN A 16 -0.02 24.97 13.51
CA ASN A 16 -0.91 25.89 12.79
C ASN A 16 -0.31 26.44 11.49
N VAL A 17 0.28 25.54 10.68
CA VAL A 17 0.84 25.82 9.36
C VAL A 17 0.05 25.06 8.30
N ASP A 18 -0.29 25.74 7.19
CA ASP A 18 -0.92 25.08 6.04
C ASP A 18 0.13 24.41 5.15
N VAL A 19 -0.13 23.16 4.79
CA VAL A 19 0.66 22.39 3.81
C VAL A 19 -0.26 22.06 2.62
N LYS A 20 0.27 22.14 1.40
CA LYS A 20 -0.49 21.91 0.16
C LYS A 20 0.28 20.97 -0.77
N ASN A 21 -0.48 20.29 -1.64
CA ASN A 21 0.06 19.39 -2.68
C ASN A 21 0.91 18.25 -2.12
N THR A 22 0.39 17.55 -1.11
CA THR A 22 1.04 16.41 -0.48
C THR A 22 0.14 15.16 -0.53
N ASP A 23 0.74 13.98 -0.41
CA ASP A 23 0.04 12.71 -0.20
C ASP A 23 -0.28 12.46 1.29
N SER A 24 0.15 13.38 2.16
CA SER A 24 -0.11 13.35 3.59
C SER A 24 -1.60 13.55 3.87
N GLN A 25 -2.09 12.97 4.96
CA GLN A 25 -3.42 13.25 5.51
C GLN A 25 -3.28 13.78 6.93
N GLU A 26 -4.09 14.77 7.26
CA GLU A 26 -4.16 15.27 8.64
C GLU A 26 -4.79 14.19 9.54
N LEU A 27 -4.00 13.52 10.33
CA LEU A 27 -4.37 12.45 11.24
C LEU A 27 -3.85 12.69 12.67
N LEU A 28 -3.69 13.95 13.08
CA LEU A 28 -3.17 14.31 14.40
C LEU A 28 -3.96 13.61 15.52
N ASP A 29 -5.30 13.64 15.45
CA ASP A 29 -6.15 13.01 16.47
C ASP A 29 -5.96 11.49 16.55
N VAL A 30 -5.57 10.84 15.45
CA VAL A 30 -5.23 9.40 15.46
C VAL A 30 -3.88 9.18 16.13
N PHE A 31 -2.87 10.00 15.80
CA PHE A 31 -1.53 9.87 16.38
C PHE A 31 -1.51 10.11 17.87
N ILE A 32 -2.36 11.01 18.38
CA ILE A 32 -2.46 11.30 19.84
C ILE A 32 -3.56 10.48 20.55
N GLY A 33 -4.15 9.49 19.87
CA GLY A 33 -5.11 8.55 20.46
C GLY A 33 -6.52 9.08 20.70
N LYS A 34 -6.87 10.26 20.14
CA LYS A 34 -8.23 10.84 20.26
C LYS A 34 -9.22 10.26 19.25
N SER A 35 -8.74 9.66 18.16
CA SER A 35 -9.58 9.08 17.11
C SER A 35 -9.02 7.73 16.66
N ALA A 36 -9.91 6.81 16.27
CA ALA A 36 -9.54 5.56 15.59
C ALA A 36 -9.67 5.65 14.06
N LYS A 37 -10.08 6.80 13.51
CA LYS A 37 -10.37 6.99 12.09
C LYS A 37 -9.10 7.44 11.34
N GLY A 38 -8.27 6.49 10.94
CA GLY A 38 -7.14 6.75 10.05
C GLY A 38 -7.48 6.61 8.56
N ARG A 39 -6.46 6.41 7.74
CA ARG A 39 -6.61 6.18 6.30
C ARG A 39 -7.54 5.01 5.98
N THR A 40 -8.32 5.13 4.92
CA THR A 40 -9.13 4.03 4.39
C THR A 40 -8.31 3.13 3.46
N SER A 41 -7.28 3.69 2.81
CA SER A 41 -6.40 2.98 1.89
C SER A 41 -4.98 3.55 1.92
N LEU A 42 -4.03 2.73 1.45
CA LEU A 42 -2.62 3.10 1.36
C LEU A 42 -1.96 2.32 0.23
N VAL A 43 -1.25 3.02 -0.64
CA VAL A 43 -0.27 2.44 -1.56
C VAL A 43 1.06 2.37 -0.83
N ILE A 44 1.65 1.19 -0.79
CA ILE A 44 2.95 0.91 -0.17
C ILE A 44 3.91 0.61 -1.31
N GLU A 45 5.05 1.30 -1.35
CA GLU A 45 6.08 1.07 -2.34
C GLU A 45 7.39 0.68 -1.65
N ALA A 46 8.02 -0.37 -2.17
CA ALA A 46 9.34 -0.83 -1.73
C ALA A 46 10.08 -1.44 -2.91
N ASN A 47 11.29 -0.96 -3.17
CA ASN A 47 12.18 -1.50 -4.20
C ASN A 47 11.48 -1.64 -5.57
N THR A 48 10.87 -0.58 -6.06
CA THR A 48 10.13 -0.50 -7.34
C THR A 48 8.85 -1.35 -7.43
N LYS A 49 8.43 -1.98 -6.35
CA LYS A 49 7.21 -2.76 -6.28
C LYS A 49 6.19 -2.08 -5.39
N THR A 50 4.93 -2.21 -5.74
CA THR A 50 3.84 -1.63 -4.98
C THR A 50 2.92 -2.70 -4.41
N ALA A 51 2.28 -2.38 -3.29
CA ALA A 51 1.15 -3.11 -2.76
C ALA A 51 0.06 -2.11 -2.39
N PHE A 52 -1.19 -2.52 -2.46
CA PHE A 52 -2.33 -1.69 -2.13
C PHE A 52 -3.12 -2.29 -0.98
N ARG A 53 -3.25 -1.52 0.09
CA ARG A 53 -4.09 -1.86 1.22
C ARG A 53 -5.35 -1.00 1.25
N GLN A 54 -6.51 -1.66 1.39
CA GLN A 54 -7.79 -0.99 1.61
C GLN A 54 -8.55 -1.70 2.73
N GLY A 55 -8.65 -1.05 3.88
CA GLY A 55 -9.20 -1.66 5.09
C GLY A 55 -8.44 -2.92 5.49
N ASP A 56 -9.16 -4.05 5.54
CA ASP A 56 -8.58 -5.37 5.86
C ASP A 56 -8.00 -6.11 4.65
N TRP A 57 -8.09 -5.53 3.46
CA TRP A 57 -7.64 -6.18 2.23
C TRP A 57 -6.30 -5.66 1.76
N MET A 58 -5.43 -6.59 1.32
CA MET A 58 -4.16 -6.31 0.68
C MET A 58 -4.17 -6.89 -0.72
N MET A 59 -3.80 -6.09 -1.71
CA MET A 59 -3.61 -6.52 -3.09
C MET A 59 -2.17 -6.21 -3.51
N ILE A 60 -1.54 -7.18 -4.17
CA ILE A 60 -0.19 -7.03 -4.73
C ILE A 60 -0.29 -7.30 -6.24
N PRO A 61 0.14 -6.34 -7.09
CA PRO A 61 0.22 -6.54 -8.53
C PRO A 61 1.20 -7.65 -8.92
N PRO A 62 1.12 -8.17 -10.15
CA PRO A 62 2.09 -9.13 -10.66
C PRO A 62 3.49 -8.51 -10.74
N TYR A 63 4.49 -9.24 -10.25
CA TYR A 63 5.90 -8.87 -10.39
C TYR A 63 6.72 -10.07 -10.84
N PRO A 64 7.63 -9.90 -11.82
CA PRO A 64 8.53 -10.95 -12.24
C PRO A 64 9.61 -11.21 -11.18
N GLY A 65 10.17 -12.42 -11.20
CA GLY A 65 11.26 -12.84 -10.31
C GLY A 65 10.85 -13.97 -9.38
N ASP A 66 11.83 -14.45 -8.61
CA ASP A 66 11.64 -15.54 -7.68
C ASP A 66 10.79 -15.10 -6.48
N SER A 67 9.93 -15.98 -6.00
CA SER A 67 9.06 -15.72 -4.86
C SER A 67 9.84 -15.68 -3.53
N ILE A 68 10.99 -16.33 -3.48
CA ILE A 68 11.87 -16.42 -2.32
C ILE A 68 13.29 -16.05 -2.76
N LEU A 69 13.98 -15.23 -1.99
CA LEU A 69 15.41 -15.02 -2.08
C LEU A 69 16.09 -16.08 -1.22
N GLU A 70 16.61 -17.14 -1.87
CA GLU A 70 17.08 -18.35 -1.19
C GLU A 70 18.27 -18.09 -0.26
N GLU A 71 19.18 -17.17 -0.62
CA GLU A 71 20.40 -16.86 0.15
C GLU A 71 20.10 -16.38 1.58
N VAL A 72 18.95 -15.74 1.78
CA VAL A 72 18.54 -15.19 3.08
C VAL A 72 17.16 -15.66 3.53
N ASN A 73 16.55 -16.56 2.75
CA ASN A 73 15.23 -17.13 3.00
C ASN A 73 14.14 -16.05 3.25
N ILE A 74 14.14 -15.02 2.39
CA ILE A 74 13.17 -13.92 2.47
C ILE A 74 12.14 -14.05 1.36
N GLU A 75 10.85 -13.97 1.70
CA GLU A 75 9.76 -13.89 0.75
C GLU A 75 9.79 -12.54 0.03
N MET A 76 9.86 -12.57 -1.30
CA MET A 76 9.96 -11.38 -2.15
C MET A 76 8.62 -10.82 -2.60
N GLY A 77 7.53 -11.53 -2.32
CA GLY A 77 6.18 -11.16 -2.77
C GLY A 77 5.98 -11.18 -4.28
N ASN A 78 6.86 -11.84 -5.04
CA ASN A 78 6.75 -11.94 -6.48
C ASN A 78 5.78 -13.07 -6.87
N ASP A 79 4.90 -12.76 -7.82
CA ASP A 79 4.02 -13.74 -8.47
C ASP A 79 3.71 -13.22 -9.89
N LYS A 80 3.43 -14.12 -10.82
CA LYS A 80 3.01 -13.78 -12.19
C LYS A 80 1.55 -13.31 -12.26
N GLU A 81 0.77 -13.57 -11.22
CA GLU A 81 -0.63 -13.18 -11.10
C GLU A 81 -0.82 -12.19 -9.95
N PHE A 82 -1.95 -11.49 -9.94
CA PHE A 82 -2.35 -10.69 -8.79
C PHE A 82 -2.51 -11.53 -7.54
N GLN A 83 -2.14 -10.95 -6.41
CA GLN A 83 -2.34 -11.56 -5.10
C GLN A 83 -3.37 -10.72 -4.32
N LEU A 84 -4.24 -11.42 -3.59
CA LEU A 84 -5.28 -10.81 -2.76
C LEU A 84 -5.36 -11.51 -1.42
N TYR A 85 -5.27 -10.76 -0.33
CA TYR A 85 -5.29 -11.29 1.03
C TYR A 85 -6.27 -10.52 1.91
N ASN A 86 -6.88 -11.22 2.86
CA ASN A 86 -7.69 -10.60 3.91
C ASN A 86 -6.89 -10.61 5.23
N LEU A 87 -6.28 -9.49 5.56
CA LEU A 87 -5.38 -9.36 6.72
C LEU A 87 -6.05 -9.60 8.07
N LYS A 88 -7.36 -9.45 8.16
CA LYS A 88 -8.11 -9.76 9.39
C LYS A 88 -8.17 -11.27 9.67
N LYS A 89 -8.19 -12.08 8.61
CA LYS A 89 -8.29 -13.54 8.69
C LYS A 89 -6.94 -14.23 8.48
N ASP A 90 -6.05 -13.59 7.75
CA ASP A 90 -4.76 -14.12 7.31
C ASP A 90 -3.71 -13.01 7.32
N ILE A 91 -3.25 -12.63 8.51
CA ILE A 91 -2.21 -11.59 8.68
C ILE A 91 -0.88 -11.99 8.05
N GLY A 92 -0.62 -13.30 7.93
CA GLY A 92 0.59 -13.85 7.33
C GLY A 92 0.54 -13.95 5.81
N GLN A 93 -0.58 -13.55 5.16
CA GLN A 93 -0.74 -13.53 3.70
C GLN A 93 -0.40 -14.89 3.04
N LYS A 94 -0.85 -15.99 3.65
CA LYS A 94 -0.54 -17.36 3.19
C LYS A 94 -1.56 -17.89 2.17
N ASN A 95 -2.78 -17.32 2.16
CA ASN A 95 -3.88 -17.81 1.32
C ASN A 95 -4.27 -16.75 0.29
N ASN A 96 -3.73 -16.86 -0.93
CA ASN A 96 -4.11 -15.98 -2.03
C ASN A 96 -5.57 -16.18 -2.44
N LEU A 97 -6.40 -15.17 -2.23
CA LEU A 97 -7.84 -15.17 -2.51
C LEU A 97 -8.20 -14.60 -3.90
N ALA A 98 -7.23 -14.26 -4.75
CA ALA A 98 -7.47 -13.60 -6.03
C ALA A 98 -8.45 -14.39 -6.92
N LYS A 99 -8.28 -15.72 -7.00
CA LYS A 99 -9.17 -16.60 -7.78
C LYS A 99 -10.52 -16.84 -7.10
N ALA A 100 -10.54 -16.85 -5.76
CA ALA A 100 -11.77 -17.09 -4.98
C ALA A 100 -12.64 -15.83 -4.84
N GLN A 101 -12.04 -14.63 -4.94
CA GLN A 101 -12.69 -13.33 -4.74
C GLN A 101 -12.47 -12.36 -5.92
N PRO A 102 -12.83 -12.74 -7.16
CA PRO A 102 -12.51 -11.94 -8.35
C PRO A 102 -13.20 -10.58 -8.37
N LYS A 103 -14.39 -10.46 -7.78
CA LYS A 103 -15.08 -9.17 -7.67
C LYS A 103 -14.34 -8.21 -6.75
N LYS A 104 -13.85 -8.71 -5.61
CA LYS A 104 -13.08 -7.91 -4.66
C LYS A 104 -11.72 -7.50 -5.25
N LEU A 105 -11.07 -8.41 -5.95
CA LEU A 105 -9.83 -8.10 -6.66
C LEU A 105 -10.02 -6.96 -7.67
N LYS A 106 -11.04 -7.03 -8.52
CA LYS A 106 -11.36 -5.97 -9.50
C LYS A 106 -11.62 -4.62 -8.85
N GLU A 107 -12.33 -4.61 -7.71
CA GLU A 107 -12.57 -3.39 -6.94
C GLU A 107 -11.26 -2.76 -6.47
N LEU A 108 -10.35 -3.57 -5.90
CA LEU A 108 -9.07 -3.05 -5.40
C LEU A 108 -8.16 -2.58 -6.55
N ILE A 109 -8.11 -3.30 -7.66
CA ILE A 109 -7.34 -2.88 -8.84
C ILE A 109 -7.83 -1.51 -9.31
N LYS A 110 -9.13 -1.33 -9.50
CA LYS A 110 -9.72 -0.05 -9.90
C LYS A 110 -9.34 1.09 -8.93
N ASN A 111 -9.45 0.85 -7.62
CA ASN A 111 -9.13 1.87 -6.61
C ASN A 111 -7.63 2.18 -6.56
N PHE A 112 -6.79 1.18 -6.77
CA PHE A 112 -5.34 1.34 -6.88
C PHE A 112 -4.96 2.19 -8.09
N GLU A 113 -5.53 1.90 -9.26
CA GLU A 113 -5.29 2.65 -10.50
C GLU A 113 -5.77 4.12 -10.39
N LEU A 114 -6.86 4.39 -9.68
CA LEU A 114 -7.32 5.76 -9.41
C LEU A 114 -6.32 6.57 -8.57
N ILE A 115 -5.56 5.92 -7.70
CA ILE A 115 -4.59 6.59 -6.82
C ILE A 115 -3.21 6.67 -7.48
N ARG A 116 -2.76 5.57 -8.07
CA ARG A 116 -1.39 5.41 -8.59
C ARG A 116 -1.25 5.72 -10.09
N GLY A 117 -2.37 5.73 -10.80
CA GLY A 117 -2.39 5.65 -12.27
C GLY A 117 -2.24 4.22 -12.77
N ASP A 118 -2.48 4.03 -14.06
CA ASP A 118 -2.44 2.73 -14.76
C ASP A 118 -1.01 2.26 -15.12
N ASN A 119 -0.01 3.09 -14.87
CA ASN A 119 1.38 2.88 -15.28
C ASN A 119 2.29 2.35 -14.14
N TYR A 120 1.74 1.61 -13.19
CA TYR A 120 2.44 1.14 -11.99
C TYR A 120 3.58 0.14 -12.25
N ASN A 121 3.68 -0.43 -13.46
CA ASN A 121 4.77 -1.32 -13.88
C ASN A 121 5.92 -0.57 -14.59
N ASN A 122 5.77 0.72 -14.86
CA ASN A 122 6.73 1.54 -15.59
C ASN A 122 7.35 2.60 -14.65
N VAL A 123 8.14 2.16 -13.71
CA VAL A 123 8.91 3.07 -12.86
C VAL A 123 10.13 3.54 -13.65
N GLU A 124 10.17 4.83 -13.96
CA GLU A 124 11.34 5.45 -14.58
C GLU A 124 12.51 5.41 -13.58
N LYS A 125 13.59 4.72 -13.96
CA LYS A 125 14.81 4.70 -13.13
C LYS A 125 15.53 6.04 -13.31
N ILE A 126 15.48 6.87 -12.28
CA ILE A 126 16.29 8.08 -12.20
C ILE A 126 17.69 7.68 -11.75
N GLU A 127 18.66 7.76 -12.63
CA GLU A 127 20.09 7.64 -12.26
C GLU A 127 20.54 8.98 -11.69
N LEU A 128 20.90 8.99 -10.41
CA LEU A 128 21.58 10.13 -9.80
C LEU A 128 22.99 10.21 -10.39
N LYS A 129 23.27 11.29 -11.10
CA LYS A 129 24.63 11.62 -11.60
C LYS A 129 25.46 12.23 -10.49
#